data_08cda075264e85c62800c2e47f9e38f4
#
_entry.id   08cda075264e85c62800c2e47f9e38f4
#
_cell.length_a   1.000
_cell.length_b   1.000
_cell.length_c   1.000
_cell.angle_alpha   90.00
_cell.angle_beta   90.00
_cell.angle_gamma   90.00
#
_symmetry.space_group_name_H-M   'P 1'
#
loop_
_entity.id
_entity.type
_entity.pdbx_description
1 polymer ?
#
loop_
_entity_poly.entity_id
_entity_poly.type
_entity_poly.pdbx_seq_one_letter_code
_entity_poly.pdbx_strand_id
1 'polypeptide(L)'
;MLNYKRYVKNPVEYYPEREWPNKEIEKAPIWCSVDLRDGNQALIDPMVVAEKIEMFEFLVKLGFKEIEVGFPAASQIEYDYCRQLIERKLIPDDVKIQVLTQCREELIDRTFEAIEGCKQAIVHIYNSTSVLQRDVVFHKDK
;
A
#
# COMPACT_ATOMS: atom_id res chain seq x y z
N MET A 1 16.74 20.65 -7.67
CA MET A 1 17.03 19.45 -8.47
C MET A 1 17.88 18.51 -7.62
N LEU A 2 17.39 17.29 -7.40
CA LEU A 2 18.11 16.27 -6.60
C LEU A 2 19.39 15.89 -7.35
N ASN A 3 20.54 16.07 -6.71
CA ASN A 3 21.82 15.72 -7.31
C ASN A 3 22.16 14.25 -7.02
N TYR A 4 21.54 13.33 -7.78
CA TYR A 4 21.77 11.88 -7.63
C TYR A 4 23.24 11.48 -7.89
N LYS A 5 24.03 12.31 -8.57
CA LYS A 5 25.48 12.10 -8.82
C LYS A 5 26.33 12.17 -7.54
N ARG A 6 25.74 12.62 -6.43
CA ARG A 6 26.41 12.60 -5.09
C ARG A 6 26.50 11.20 -4.50
N TYR A 7 25.66 10.28 -4.97
CA TYR A 7 25.64 8.90 -4.47
C TYR A 7 26.64 8.08 -5.26
N VAL A 8 27.59 7.50 -4.54
CA VAL A 8 28.61 6.63 -5.09
C VAL A 8 28.14 5.20 -4.92
N LYS A 9 28.37 4.37 -5.93
CA LYS A 9 28.07 2.94 -5.86
C LYS A 9 28.82 2.33 -4.66
N ASN A 10 28.07 1.63 -3.80
CA ASN A 10 28.67 0.94 -2.66
C ASN A 10 29.59 -0.18 -3.20
N PRO A 11 30.87 -0.21 -2.81
CA PRO A 11 31.76 -1.30 -3.18
C PRO A 11 31.27 -2.58 -2.50
N VAL A 12 30.79 -3.50 -3.29
CA VAL A 12 30.33 -4.81 -2.82
C VAL A 12 31.41 -5.82 -3.10
N GLU A 13 31.66 -6.71 -2.13
CA GLU A 13 32.58 -7.84 -2.35
C GLU A 13 32.18 -8.63 -3.59
N TYR A 14 33.17 -8.99 -4.37
CA TYR A 14 32.98 -9.70 -5.62
C TYR A 14 32.66 -11.17 -5.37
N TYR A 15 31.42 -11.54 -5.65
CA TYR A 15 30.95 -12.91 -5.71
C TYR A 15 30.60 -13.25 -7.16
N PRO A 16 31.42 -14.00 -7.89
CA PRO A 16 31.24 -14.24 -9.33
C PRO A 16 29.94 -15.01 -9.64
N GLU A 17 29.42 -15.78 -8.70
CA GLU A 17 28.19 -16.57 -8.87
C GLU A 17 26.90 -15.77 -8.65
N ARG A 18 27.01 -14.50 -8.24
CA ARG A 18 25.80 -13.64 -8.07
C ARG A 18 25.29 -13.15 -9.42
N GLU A 19 24.01 -13.27 -9.64
CA GLU A 19 23.37 -12.78 -10.85
C GLU A 19 22.75 -11.40 -10.67
N TRP A 20 21.66 -11.32 -9.88
CA TRP A 20 20.88 -10.10 -9.75
C TRP A 20 21.51 -8.95 -8.93
N PRO A 21 22.32 -9.20 -7.85
CA PRO A 21 22.90 -8.10 -7.07
C PRO A 21 23.93 -7.25 -7.81
N ASN A 22 24.42 -7.76 -8.95
CA ASN A 22 25.36 -7.03 -9.80
C ASN A 22 24.65 -6.16 -10.86
N LYS A 23 23.33 -6.32 -11.02
CA LYS A 23 22.52 -5.49 -11.91
C LYS A 23 22.32 -4.11 -11.32
N GLU A 24 22.23 -3.11 -12.18
CA GLU A 24 21.91 -1.73 -11.81
C GLU A 24 20.47 -1.40 -12.17
N ILE A 25 19.83 -0.56 -11.36
CA ILE A 25 18.50 -0.06 -11.65
C ILE A 25 18.65 1.05 -12.70
N GLU A 26 18.18 0.76 -13.91
CA GLU A 26 18.24 1.72 -15.04
C GLU A 26 16.98 2.59 -15.16
N LYS A 27 15.87 2.13 -14.59
CA LYS A 27 14.59 2.84 -14.60
C LYS A 27 14.11 3.04 -13.17
N ALA A 28 13.55 4.22 -12.90
CA ALA A 28 12.94 4.49 -11.61
C ALA A 28 11.82 3.46 -11.32
N PRO A 29 11.76 2.89 -10.10
CA PRO A 29 10.65 2.06 -9.70
C PRO A 29 9.35 2.87 -9.62
N ILE A 30 8.23 2.17 -9.72
CA ILE A 30 6.93 2.78 -9.39
C ILE A 30 6.87 2.95 -7.88
N TRP A 31 6.59 4.18 -7.44
CA TRP A 31 6.44 4.51 -6.03
C TRP A 31 4.98 4.32 -5.60
N CYS A 32 4.78 3.57 -4.53
CA CYS A 32 3.51 3.50 -3.83
C CYS A 32 3.56 4.40 -2.59
N SER A 33 2.64 5.37 -2.49
CA SER A 33 2.48 6.14 -1.25
C SER A 33 1.73 5.31 -0.22
N VAL A 34 2.23 5.30 1.01
CA VAL A 34 1.60 4.66 2.18
C VAL A 34 1.15 5.69 3.24
N ASP A 35 1.16 6.96 2.89
CA ASP A 35 0.85 8.06 3.81
C ASP A 35 -0.57 7.96 4.38
N LEU A 36 -1.54 7.57 3.54
CA LEU A 36 -2.95 7.45 3.93
C LEU A 36 -3.27 6.20 4.75
N ARG A 37 -2.37 5.22 4.80
CA ARG A 37 -2.52 4.02 5.64
C ARG A 37 -1.53 4.07 6.80
N ASP A 38 -0.25 3.80 6.61
CA ASP A 38 0.76 3.77 7.67
C ASP A 38 1.00 5.16 8.27
N GLY A 39 1.07 6.18 7.43
CA GLY A 39 1.23 7.57 7.88
C GLY A 39 0.04 8.00 8.73
N ASN A 40 -1.18 7.83 8.25
CA ASN A 40 -2.39 8.16 8.99
C ASN A 40 -2.54 7.35 10.29
N GLN A 41 -2.17 6.07 10.28
CA GLN A 41 -2.22 5.21 11.46
C GLN A 41 -1.26 5.67 12.57
N ALA A 42 -0.18 6.35 12.21
CA ALA A 42 0.80 6.88 13.16
C ALA A 42 0.38 8.21 13.81
N LEU A 43 -0.67 8.86 13.32
CA LEU A 43 -1.18 10.11 13.88
C LEU A 43 -1.88 9.85 15.23
N ILE A 44 -1.75 10.78 16.17
CA ILE A 44 -2.49 10.78 17.45
C ILE A 44 -4.00 10.92 17.16
N ASP A 45 -4.33 11.88 16.29
CA ASP A 45 -5.69 12.09 15.77
C ASP A 45 -5.69 11.74 14.28
N PRO A 46 -6.16 10.53 13.89
CA PRO A 46 -6.24 10.12 12.50
C PRO A 46 -7.13 11.05 11.67
N MET A 47 -6.76 11.25 10.40
CA MET A 47 -7.50 12.08 9.47
C MET A 47 -8.95 11.59 9.31
N VAL A 48 -9.89 12.54 9.29
CA VAL A 48 -11.27 12.27 8.91
C VAL A 48 -11.38 12.07 7.39
N VAL A 49 -12.51 11.53 6.92
CA VAL A 49 -12.71 11.19 5.50
C VAL A 49 -12.43 12.37 4.57
N ALA A 50 -12.85 13.58 4.93
CA ALA A 50 -12.63 14.77 4.11
C ALA A 50 -11.14 15.09 3.94
N GLU A 51 -10.37 15.03 5.02
CA GLU A 51 -8.91 15.25 5.01
C GLU A 51 -8.17 14.16 4.23
N LYS A 52 -8.61 12.90 4.36
CA LYS A 52 -8.09 11.79 3.56
C LYS A 52 -8.31 11.99 2.06
N ILE A 53 -9.47 12.50 1.65
CA ILE A 53 -9.76 12.82 0.25
C ILE A 53 -8.84 13.93 -0.24
N GLU A 54 -8.69 15.00 0.52
CA GLU A 54 -7.79 16.10 0.17
C GLU A 54 -6.33 15.63 0.03
N MET A 55 -5.87 14.80 0.97
CA MET A 55 -4.54 14.19 0.90
C MET A 55 -4.39 13.26 -0.30
N PHE A 56 -5.41 12.47 -0.63
CA PHE A 56 -5.40 11.60 -1.81
C PHE A 56 -5.23 12.44 -3.10
N GLU A 57 -6.03 13.49 -3.25
CA GLU A 57 -5.92 14.39 -4.40
C GLU A 57 -4.55 15.08 -4.48
N PHE A 58 -3.97 15.41 -3.34
CA PHE A 58 -2.62 15.97 -3.27
C PHE A 58 -1.56 14.96 -3.74
N LEU A 59 -1.64 13.71 -3.29
CA LEU A 59 -0.73 12.62 -3.73
C LEU A 59 -0.85 12.36 -5.23
N VAL A 60 -2.06 12.40 -5.79
CA VAL A 60 -2.29 12.32 -7.24
C VAL A 60 -1.62 13.49 -7.96
N LYS A 61 -1.74 14.74 -7.46
CA LYS A 61 -1.07 15.92 -8.02
C LYS A 61 0.46 15.84 -7.94
N LEU A 62 1.02 15.18 -6.92
CA LEU A 62 2.45 14.89 -6.81
C LEU A 62 2.94 13.87 -7.84
N GLY A 63 2.02 13.13 -8.47
CA GLY A 63 2.33 12.18 -9.53
C GLY A 63 2.44 10.72 -9.09
N PHE A 64 2.02 10.38 -7.88
CA PHE A 64 1.95 8.98 -7.45
C PHE A 64 0.96 8.21 -8.34
N LYS A 65 1.35 7.00 -8.74
CA LYS A 65 0.55 6.10 -9.57
C LYS A 65 0.01 4.89 -8.81
N GLU A 66 0.55 4.64 -7.63
CA GLU A 66 0.06 3.65 -6.68
C GLU A 66 -0.05 4.33 -5.31
N ILE A 67 -1.23 4.23 -4.67
CA ILE A 67 -1.52 4.89 -3.39
C ILE A 67 -2.26 3.90 -2.49
N GLU A 68 -1.64 3.53 -1.37
CA GLU A 68 -2.29 2.71 -0.36
C GLU A 68 -3.23 3.57 0.47
N VAL A 69 -4.53 3.41 0.24
CA VAL A 69 -5.57 4.29 0.78
C VAL A 69 -6.02 3.91 2.19
N GLY A 70 -5.87 2.64 2.58
CA GLY A 70 -6.23 2.21 3.91
C GLY A 70 -6.53 0.72 4.04
N PHE A 71 -7.24 0.38 5.13
CA PHE A 71 -7.71 -0.98 5.42
C PHE A 71 -9.24 -0.99 5.54
N PRO A 72 -9.97 -1.13 4.43
CA PRO A 72 -11.44 -0.98 4.40
C PRO A 72 -12.19 -1.90 5.37
N ALA A 73 -11.65 -3.10 5.63
CA ALA A 73 -12.26 -4.04 6.54
C ALA A 73 -11.99 -3.74 8.04
N ALA A 74 -11.10 -2.79 8.36
CA ALA A 74 -10.76 -2.47 9.74
C ALA A 74 -11.81 -1.62 10.45
N SER A 75 -12.49 -0.73 9.74
CA SER A 75 -13.52 0.14 10.31
C SER A 75 -14.50 0.65 9.24
N GLN A 76 -15.66 1.13 9.69
CA GLN A 76 -16.64 1.74 8.78
C GLN A 76 -16.10 3.02 8.13
N ILE A 77 -15.31 3.82 8.83
CA ILE A 77 -14.69 5.04 8.29
C ILE A 77 -13.75 4.70 7.13
N GLU A 78 -12.94 3.67 7.26
CA GLU A 78 -12.02 3.20 6.20
C GLU A 78 -12.80 2.68 4.99
N TYR A 79 -13.88 1.94 5.24
CA TYR A 79 -14.77 1.46 4.20
C TYR A 79 -15.43 2.62 3.44
N ASP A 80 -16.05 3.54 4.15
CA ASP A 80 -16.75 4.69 3.57
C ASP A 80 -15.81 5.60 2.78
N TYR A 81 -14.59 5.78 3.27
CA TYR A 81 -13.56 6.53 2.56
C TYR A 81 -13.23 5.87 1.21
N CYS A 82 -12.98 4.56 1.21
CA CYS A 82 -12.70 3.81 -0.01
C CYS A 82 -13.88 3.92 -1.01
N ARG A 83 -15.11 3.76 -0.52
CA ARG A 83 -16.32 3.91 -1.35
C ARG A 83 -16.46 5.31 -1.93
N GLN A 84 -16.21 6.36 -1.12
CA GLN A 84 -16.28 7.73 -1.61
C GLN A 84 -15.26 8.03 -2.72
N LEU A 85 -14.04 7.49 -2.65
CA LEU A 85 -13.06 7.65 -3.73
C LEU A 85 -13.60 7.09 -5.06
N ILE A 86 -14.27 5.93 -5.01
CA ILE A 86 -14.79 5.23 -6.17
C ILE A 86 -16.07 5.90 -6.70
N GLU A 87 -17.05 6.10 -5.85
CA GLU A 87 -18.38 6.60 -6.21
C GLU A 87 -18.34 8.04 -6.73
N ARG A 88 -17.46 8.86 -6.15
CA ARG A 88 -17.22 10.23 -6.60
C ARG A 88 -16.25 10.32 -7.78
N LYS A 89 -15.73 9.17 -8.27
CA LYS A 89 -14.79 9.10 -9.39
C LYS A 89 -13.54 9.95 -9.19
N LEU A 90 -12.98 9.92 -7.99
CA LEU A 90 -11.80 10.71 -7.64
C LEU A 90 -10.49 10.04 -8.07
N ILE A 91 -10.54 8.75 -8.45
CA ILE A 91 -9.37 7.97 -8.85
C ILE A 91 -9.13 8.16 -10.36
N PRO A 92 -8.01 8.78 -10.77
CA PRO A 92 -7.66 8.89 -12.18
C PRO A 92 -7.44 7.52 -12.82
N ASP A 93 -7.64 7.42 -14.13
CA ASP A 93 -7.52 6.19 -14.89
C ASP A 93 -6.13 5.55 -14.85
N ASP A 94 -5.10 6.33 -14.61
CA ASP A 94 -3.70 5.93 -14.54
C ASP A 94 -3.18 5.76 -13.11
N VAL A 95 -4.07 5.82 -12.11
CA VAL A 95 -3.75 5.61 -10.69
C VAL A 95 -4.42 4.34 -10.20
N LYS A 96 -3.67 3.52 -9.48
CA LYS A 96 -4.17 2.34 -8.75
C LYS A 96 -4.28 2.67 -7.28
N ILE A 97 -5.40 2.38 -6.68
CA ILE A 97 -5.48 2.34 -5.22
C ILE A 97 -4.99 0.99 -4.70
N GLN A 98 -4.34 1.00 -3.55
CA GLN A 98 -3.98 -0.21 -2.82
C GLN A 98 -4.76 -0.24 -1.51
N VAL A 99 -5.29 -1.42 -1.17
CA VAL A 99 -6.01 -1.67 0.07
C VAL A 99 -5.39 -2.84 0.81
N LEU A 100 -5.28 -2.73 2.13
CA LEU A 100 -4.73 -3.78 2.99
C LEU A 100 -5.86 -4.71 3.46
N THR A 101 -5.56 -6.00 3.57
CA THR A 101 -6.42 -6.97 4.25
C THR A 101 -5.62 -8.08 4.90
N GLN A 102 -6.12 -8.62 6.00
CA GLN A 102 -5.60 -9.87 6.56
C GLN A 102 -6.13 -11.06 5.74
N CYS A 103 -5.39 -12.18 5.75
CA CYS A 103 -5.80 -13.42 5.10
C CYS A 103 -6.88 -14.15 5.91
N ARG A 104 -8.07 -13.55 6.00
CA ARG A 104 -9.27 -14.06 6.66
C ARG A 104 -10.46 -13.79 5.75
N GLU A 105 -11.30 -14.82 5.56
CA GLU A 105 -12.38 -14.81 4.57
C GLU A 105 -13.28 -13.58 4.72
N GLU A 106 -13.78 -13.32 5.91
CA GLU A 106 -14.69 -12.20 6.19
C GLU A 106 -14.06 -10.82 5.91
N LEU A 107 -12.74 -10.67 6.11
CA LEU A 107 -12.05 -9.41 5.85
C LEU A 107 -11.73 -9.26 4.36
N ILE A 108 -11.46 -10.36 3.69
CA ILE A 108 -11.24 -10.39 2.24
C ILE A 108 -12.55 -9.99 1.53
N ASP A 109 -13.67 -10.62 1.89
CA ASP A 109 -14.97 -10.32 1.31
C ASP A 109 -15.31 -8.83 1.49
N ARG A 110 -15.18 -8.33 2.72
CA ARG A 110 -15.41 -6.91 3.03
C ARG A 110 -14.51 -5.96 2.23
N THR A 111 -13.26 -6.38 1.99
CA THR A 111 -12.32 -5.60 1.18
C THR A 111 -12.75 -5.57 -0.29
N PHE A 112 -13.18 -6.70 -0.84
CA PHE A 112 -13.67 -6.75 -2.22
C PHE A 112 -14.97 -5.96 -2.41
N GLU A 113 -15.89 -6.00 -1.45
CA GLU A 113 -17.06 -5.12 -1.45
C GLU A 113 -16.66 -3.64 -1.47
N ALA A 114 -15.66 -3.26 -0.68
CA ALA A 114 -15.19 -1.88 -0.61
C ALA A 114 -14.61 -1.36 -1.91
N ILE A 115 -13.94 -2.21 -2.70
CA ILE A 115 -13.32 -1.83 -3.99
C ILE A 115 -14.21 -2.11 -5.20
N GLU A 116 -15.43 -2.59 -5.01
CA GLU A 116 -16.35 -2.86 -6.11
C GLU A 116 -16.56 -1.62 -6.97
N GLY A 117 -16.43 -1.80 -8.29
CA GLY A 117 -16.53 -0.72 -9.28
C GLY A 117 -15.24 0.09 -9.47
N CYS A 118 -14.17 -0.21 -8.72
CA CYS A 118 -12.85 0.37 -8.99
C CYS A 118 -12.26 -0.19 -10.28
N LYS A 119 -11.73 0.68 -11.14
CA LYS A 119 -11.12 0.27 -12.41
C LYS A 119 -9.86 -0.58 -12.22
N GLN A 120 -9.01 -0.18 -11.27
CA GLN A 120 -7.76 -0.87 -10.94
C GLN A 120 -7.49 -0.75 -9.44
N ALA A 121 -7.33 -1.89 -8.78
CA ALA A 121 -6.97 -1.95 -7.37
C ALA A 121 -5.90 -3.02 -7.12
N ILE A 122 -5.05 -2.76 -6.14
CA ILE A 122 -4.09 -3.71 -5.59
C ILE A 122 -4.64 -4.15 -4.24
N VAL A 123 -4.81 -5.45 -4.04
CA VAL A 123 -5.18 -6.01 -2.73
C VAL A 123 -3.91 -6.55 -2.07
N HIS A 124 -3.45 -5.85 -1.04
CA HIS A 124 -2.29 -6.20 -0.25
C HIS A 124 -2.73 -7.15 0.87
N ILE A 125 -2.45 -8.43 0.71
CA ILE A 125 -2.82 -9.46 1.68
C ILE A 125 -1.60 -9.78 2.55
N TYR A 126 -1.81 -9.87 3.86
CA TYR A 126 -0.79 -10.33 4.78
C TYR A 126 -1.28 -11.41 5.73
N ASN A 127 -0.36 -12.24 6.17
CA ASN A 127 -0.58 -13.24 7.20
C ASN A 127 0.69 -13.44 8.03
N SER A 128 0.51 -13.65 9.32
CA SER A 128 1.62 -13.92 10.23
C SER A 128 2.08 -15.37 10.10
N THR A 129 3.40 -15.56 9.96
CA THR A 129 4.01 -16.88 9.72
C THR A 129 4.93 -17.35 10.85
N SER A 130 5.11 -16.57 11.93
CA SER A 130 5.96 -16.95 13.05
C SER A 130 5.43 -18.20 13.77
N VAL A 131 6.33 -18.99 14.31
CA VAL A 131 5.97 -20.21 15.08
C VAL A 131 5.03 -19.82 16.22
N LEU A 132 5.38 -18.81 17.00
CA LEU A 132 4.56 -18.35 18.12
C LEU A 132 3.14 -17.97 17.72
N GLN A 133 2.98 -17.22 16.62
CA GLN A 133 1.66 -16.82 16.15
C GLN A 133 0.85 -17.98 15.60
N ARG A 134 1.50 -18.92 14.91
CA ARG A 134 0.82 -20.15 14.47
C ARG A 134 0.31 -20.98 15.64
N ASP A 135 1.15 -21.18 16.65
CA ASP A 135 0.81 -22.03 17.80
C ASP A 135 -0.24 -21.38 18.70
N VAL A 136 -0.07 -20.09 19.02
CA VAL A 136 -0.86 -19.40 20.04
C VAL A 136 -2.10 -18.70 19.47
N VAL A 137 -2.01 -18.13 18.27
CA VAL A 137 -3.10 -17.33 17.69
C VAL A 137 -3.93 -18.14 16.70
N PHE A 138 -3.28 -18.86 15.80
CA PHE A 138 -3.99 -19.56 14.73
C PHE A 138 -4.24 -21.05 15.04
N HIS A 139 -3.50 -21.63 15.98
CA HIS A 139 -3.54 -23.06 16.30
C HIS A 139 -3.36 -23.94 15.05
N LYS A 140 -2.40 -23.58 14.19
CA LYS A 140 -2.10 -24.23 12.91
C LYS A 140 -0.63 -24.51 12.74
N ASP A 141 -0.35 -25.66 12.12
CA ASP A 141 0.98 -26.02 11.65
C ASP A 141 1.42 -25.21 10.42
N LYS A 142 2.56 -25.60 9.82
CA LYS A 142 3.08 -24.98 8.59
C LYS A 142 2.16 -25.19 7.41
#